data_469cac9d8c7b7f4c016b10fcc029e019
#
_entry.id   469cac9d8c7b7f4c016b10fcc029e019
#
_cell.length_a   1.000
_cell.length_b   1.000
_cell.length_c   1.000
_cell.angle_alpha   90.00
_cell.angle_beta   90.00
_cell.angle_gamma   90.00
#
_symmetry.space_group_name_H-M   'P 1'
#
loop_
_entity.id
_entity.type
_entity.pdbx_description
1 polymer ?
#
loop_
_entity_poly.entity_id
_entity_poly.type
_entity_poly.pdbx_seq_one_letter_code
_entity_poly.pdbx_strand_id
1 'polypeptide(L)'
;MLPAVALGSAVKVAARRGAAAVACAALGGCSLLSSPAATSPASAPASVPAPAPSPGSAAATPSPPACPAGPAKFTCGMRARIAEVVAYLKHRPGVVGVVLRDRSTGAVWENRFAHIPVYMASTSKLAMAVALLTQNQAGVIHLSSGDMSVLHEMLHVSSDTDADTLWFKFGASFYTGFFPRIGLASAQYVSAPGITPPYWGEMICPATDLSRLITYVLDDMPASLRGYLVATLSHVATDQHFGVWGAGSANHPGNKDGWSVEKPGWIINSVGFAGPGQRYTLAMMNSLNGHGGYHAGTDTVTQVSAILFRGHQVQAPTISATP
;
A
#
# COMPACT_ATOMS: atom_id res chain seq x y z
N MET A 1 -42.09 -12.95 39.55
CA MET A 1 -40.80 -13.45 40.02
C MET A 1 -40.17 -14.23 38.87
N LEU A 2 -39.26 -13.60 38.14
CA LEU A 2 -38.43 -14.24 37.10
C LEU A 2 -37.00 -14.20 37.59
N PRO A 3 -36.22 -15.27 37.47
CA PRO A 3 -34.87 -15.31 38.00
C PRO A 3 -33.89 -14.55 37.11
N ALA A 4 -32.95 -13.86 37.75
CA ALA A 4 -31.83 -13.19 37.15
C ALA A 4 -30.91 -14.19 36.46
N VAL A 5 -30.63 -13.98 35.16
CA VAL A 5 -29.59 -14.70 34.43
C VAL A 5 -28.27 -13.98 34.68
N ALA A 6 -27.36 -14.70 35.29
CA ALA A 6 -26.00 -14.24 35.57
C ALA A 6 -25.21 -14.05 34.27
N LEU A 7 -24.66 -12.85 34.07
CA LEU A 7 -23.60 -12.63 33.08
C LEU A 7 -22.34 -13.34 33.55
N GLY A 8 -22.00 -14.42 32.87
CA GLY A 8 -20.79 -15.19 33.08
C GLY A 8 -19.83 -15.06 31.93
N SER A 9 -18.60 -14.75 32.28
CA SER A 9 -17.35 -15.04 31.58
C SER A 9 -16.99 -14.16 30.38
N ALA A 10 -16.25 -13.10 30.68
CA ALA A 10 -15.35 -12.45 29.70
C ALA A 10 -14.29 -13.46 29.23
N VAL A 11 -14.32 -13.80 27.96
CA VAL A 11 -13.25 -14.56 27.30
C VAL A 11 -12.06 -13.60 27.14
N LYS A 12 -11.02 -13.83 27.95
CA LYS A 12 -9.72 -13.16 27.78
C LYS A 12 -9.04 -13.74 26.54
N VAL A 13 -9.09 -13.01 25.43
CA VAL A 13 -8.21 -13.25 24.30
C VAL A 13 -6.82 -12.80 24.71
N ALA A 14 -5.90 -13.73 24.89
CA ALA A 14 -4.51 -13.44 25.26
C ALA A 14 -3.79 -12.83 24.06
N ALA A 15 -3.55 -11.53 24.11
CA ALA A 15 -2.64 -10.84 23.19
C ALA A 15 -1.22 -11.36 23.41
N ARG A 16 -0.69 -12.17 22.51
CA ARG A 16 0.72 -12.53 22.49
C ARG A 16 1.54 -11.33 21.99
N ARG A 17 2.00 -10.53 22.94
CA ARG A 17 3.03 -9.50 22.70
C ARG A 17 4.37 -10.20 22.53
N GLY A 18 4.87 -10.29 21.30
CA GLY A 18 6.25 -10.57 21.00
C GLY A 18 7.07 -9.30 21.05
N ALA A 19 7.64 -8.95 22.20
CA ALA A 19 8.63 -7.90 22.29
C ALA A 19 9.99 -8.46 21.84
N ALA A 20 10.46 -8.06 20.66
CA ALA A 20 11.84 -8.27 20.25
C ALA A 20 12.66 -7.05 20.68
N ALA A 21 13.45 -7.19 21.72
CA ALA A 21 14.46 -6.22 22.14
C ALA A 21 15.62 -6.27 21.15
N VAL A 22 15.89 -5.17 20.47
CA VAL A 22 17.11 -4.99 19.67
C VAL A 22 18.16 -4.32 20.57
N ALA A 23 19.21 -5.04 20.88
CA ALA A 23 20.38 -4.52 21.56
C ALA A 23 21.28 -3.79 20.54
N CYS A 24 21.50 -2.49 20.73
CA CYS A 24 22.53 -1.73 20.03
C CYS A 24 23.90 -2.02 20.67
N ALA A 25 24.81 -2.64 19.93
CA ALA A 25 26.24 -2.64 20.24
C ALA A 25 26.92 -1.58 19.39
N ALA A 26 27.41 -0.53 20.05
CA ALA A 26 28.29 0.46 19.48
C ALA A 26 29.73 -0.04 19.56
N LEU A 27 30.43 -0.07 18.43
CA LEU A 27 31.91 -0.11 18.42
C LEU A 27 32.41 0.93 17.42
N GLY A 28 33.13 1.89 17.95
CA GLY A 28 33.80 2.94 17.22
C GLY A 28 35.06 2.45 16.52
N GLY A 29 35.45 3.17 15.48
CA GLY A 29 36.69 2.99 14.77
C GLY A 29 36.98 4.21 13.90
N CYS A 30 37.73 5.19 14.45
CA CYS A 30 38.37 6.25 13.70
C CYS A 30 39.52 5.69 12.89
N SER A 31 39.66 6.09 11.64
CA SER A 31 40.96 6.13 10.96
C SER A 31 41.03 7.32 10.02
N LEU A 32 42.08 8.07 10.22
CA LEU A 32 42.48 9.32 9.60
C LEU A 32 43.20 9.10 8.28
N LEU A 33 42.96 10.01 7.34
CA LEU A 33 43.88 10.70 6.43
C LEU A 33 44.93 9.91 5.62
N SER A 34 44.93 10.12 4.31
CA SER A 34 46.07 10.64 3.56
C SER A 34 45.68 10.99 2.12
N SER A 35 45.86 12.25 1.74
CA SER A 35 45.93 12.73 0.36
C SER A 35 47.30 12.48 -0.23
N PRO A 36 47.44 12.19 -1.52
CA PRO A 36 48.68 12.42 -2.23
C PRO A 36 48.60 13.59 -3.19
N ALA A 37 49.76 14.22 -3.31
CA ALA A 37 50.11 15.45 -4.00
C ALA A 37 49.91 15.41 -5.53
N ALA A 38 49.71 16.60 -6.08
CA ALA A 38 49.71 16.92 -7.49
C ALA A 38 51.12 16.83 -8.11
N THR A 39 51.19 16.20 -9.29
CA THR A 39 52.36 16.32 -10.18
C THR A 39 51.94 17.02 -11.47
N SER A 40 52.69 18.07 -11.82
CA SER A 40 52.51 18.89 -13.04
C SER A 40 52.91 18.14 -14.32
N PRO A 41 52.34 18.55 -15.49
CA PRO A 41 52.48 17.82 -16.72
C PRO A 41 53.76 18.21 -17.52
N ALA A 42 54.35 17.21 -18.16
CA ALA A 42 55.40 17.38 -19.15
C ALA A 42 54.84 17.73 -20.53
N SER A 43 55.51 18.62 -21.23
CA SER A 43 55.20 19.12 -22.57
C SER A 43 55.23 18.00 -23.61
N ALA A 44 54.22 17.94 -24.46
CA ALA A 44 54.15 17.03 -25.61
C ALA A 44 54.62 17.73 -26.90
N PRO A 45 55.22 16.99 -27.85
CA PRO A 45 55.69 17.56 -29.15
C PRO A 45 54.53 17.74 -30.15
N ALA A 46 54.72 18.70 -31.05
CA ALA A 46 53.77 19.12 -32.07
C ALA A 46 53.42 17.99 -33.05
N SER A 47 52.12 17.79 -33.24
CA SER A 47 51.55 16.83 -34.18
C SER A 47 51.31 17.44 -35.57
N VAL A 48 51.67 16.71 -36.60
CA VAL A 48 51.39 16.96 -38.03
C VAL A 48 49.89 16.86 -38.31
N PRO A 49 49.28 17.72 -39.14
CA PRO A 49 47.83 17.64 -39.44
C PRO A 49 47.55 16.44 -40.33
N ALA A 50 46.56 15.67 -39.89
CA ALA A 50 45.99 14.53 -40.61
C ALA A 50 45.02 15.01 -41.73
N PRO A 51 44.88 14.25 -42.81
CA PRO A 51 43.93 14.62 -43.92
C PRO A 51 42.48 14.54 -43.46
N ALA A 52 41.64 15.43 -43.99
CA ALA A 52 40.24 15.55 -43.66
C ALA A 52 39.46 14.26 -43.97
N PRO A 53 38.57 13.81 -43.08
CA PRO A 53 37.75 12.63 -43.32
C PRO A 53 36.69 12.92 -44.38
N SER A 54 36.50 11.99 -45.30
CA SER A 54 35.41 11.95 -46.27
C SER A 54 34.04 12.04 -45.59
N PRO A 55 32.99 12.62 -46.22
CA PRO A 55 31.67 12.68 -45.62
C PRO A 55 31.10 11.30 -45.38
N GLY A 56 31.23 10.85 -44.15
CA GLY A 56 30.71 9.56 -43.70
C GLY A 56 29.18 9.57 -43.73
N SER A 57 28.65 8.50 -44.27
CA SER A 57 27.22 8.15 -44.25
C SER A 57 26.59 8.49 -42.89
N ALA A 58 25.55 9.35 -42.91
CA ALA A 58 24.80 9.70 -41.71
C ALA A 58 24.33 8.43 -40.99
N ALA A 59 24.87 8.19 -39.80
CA ALA A 59 24.44 7.10 -38.96
C ALA A 59 22.94 7.27 -38.68
N ALA A 60 22.14 6.27 -39.05
CA ALA A 60 20.71 6.27 -38.79
C ALA A 60 20.49 6.45 -37.26
N THR A 61 19.75 7.48 -36.89
CA THR A 61 19.36 7.73 -35.51
C THR A 61 18.64 6.48 -35.02
N PRO A 62 19.06 5.87 -33.90
CA PRO A 62 18.41 4.65 -33.40
C PRO A 62 16.93 4.99 -33.14
N SER A 63 16.04 4.18 -33.71
CA SER A 63 14.61 4.29 -33.43
C SER A 63 14.37 4.17 -31.90
N PRO A 64 13.51 5.01 -31.32
CA PRO A 64 13.22 4.91 -29.90
C PRO A 64 12.74 3.49 -29.56
N PRO A 65 13.13 2.93 -28.40
CA PRO A 65 12.76 1.57 -28.04
C PRO A 65 11.23 1.42 -28.03
N ALA A 66 10.75 0.29 -28.59
CA ALA A 66 9.33 0.00 -28.65
C ALA A 66 8.71 0.00 -27.25
N CYS A 67 7.51 0.60 -27.12
CA CYS A 67 6.79 0.65 -25.85
C CYS A 67 6.42 -0.78 -25.41
N PRO A 68 6.74 -1.22 -24.17
CA PRO A 68 6.39 -2.54 -23.68
C PRO A 68 4.89 -2.84 -23.79
N ALA A 69 4.53 -4.11 -23.95
CA ALA A 69 3.14 -4.55 -23.90
C ALA A 69 2.50 -4.20 -22.55
N GLY A 70 1.19 -3.90 -22.54
CA GLY A 70 0.45 -3.57 -21.33
C GLY A 70 -0.77 -2.70 -21.63
N PRO A 71 -1.57 -2.33 -20.61
CA PRO A 71 -2.79 -1.55 -20.80
C PRO A 71 -2.51 -0.21 -21.50
N ALA A 72 -3.21 0.07 -22.60
CA ALA A 72 -2.91 1.16 -23.53
C ALA A 72 -2.87 2.56 -22.89
N LYS A 73 -3.63 2.76 -21.81
CA LYS A 73 -3.72 4.05 -21.10
C LYS A 73 -2.56 4.33 -20.14
N PHE A 74 -1.70 3.35 -19.82
CA PHE A 74 -0.47 3.61 -19.10
C PHE A 74 0.63 4.11 -20.02
N THR A 75 1.49 4.99 -19.52
CA THR A 75 2.71 5.43 -20.24
C THR A 75 3.65 4.24 -20.49
N CYS A 76 4.53 4.35 -21.48
CA CYS A 76 5.55 3.32 -21.75
C CYS A 76 6.44 3.07 -20.51
N GLY A 77 6.81 4.13 -19.79
CA GLY A 77 7.57 4.00 -18.54
C GLY A 77 6.82 3.21 -17.47
N MET A 78 5.52 3.44 -17.28
CA MET A 78 4.73 2.65 -16.32
C MET A 78 4.57 1.19 -16.77
N ARG A 79 4.38 0.93 -18.08
CA ARG A 79 4.33 -0.45 -18.60
C ARG A 79 5.65 -1.20 -18.37
N ALA A 80 6.78 -0.53 -18.52
CA ALA A 80 8.09 -1.12 -18.22
C ALA A 80 8.20 -1.51 -16.73
N ARG A 81 7.76 -0.65 -15.82
CA ARG A 81 7.73 -0.92 -14.37
C ARG A 81 6.77 -2.05 -14.02
N ILE A 82 5.59 -2.10 -14.64
CA ILE A 82 4.65 -3.22 -14.49
C ILE A 82 5.30 -4.53 -14.92
N ALA A 83 6.01 -4.55 -16.05
CA ALA A 83 6.73 -5.74 -16.51
C ALA A 83 7.82 -6.17 -15.51
N GLU A 84 8.51 -5.21 -14.89
CA GLU A 84 9.49 -5.48 -13.86
C GLU A 84 8.84 -6.04 -12.57
N VAL A 85 7.69 -5.49 -12.14
CA VAL A 85 6.91 -6.07 -11.03
C VAL A 85 6.52 -7.52 -11.34
N VAL A 86 6.05 -7.80 -12.55
CA VAL A 86 5.72 -9.18 -12.96
C VAL A 86 6.94 -10.11 -12.88
N ALA A 87 8.11 -9.62 -13.32
CA ALA A 87 9.36 -10.40 -13.22
C ALA A 87 9.77 -10.60 -11.75
N TYR A 88 9.72 -9.56 -10.93
CA TYR A 88 10.04 -9.62 -9.49
C TYR A 88 9.15 -10.64 -8.77
N LEU A 89 7.84 -10.59 -8.98
CA LEU A 89 6.89 -11.45 -8.29
C LEU A 89 7.04 -12.95 -8.62
N LYS A 90 7.66 -13.31 -9.74
CA LYS A 90 7.96 -14.72 -10.07
C LYS A 90 8.89 -15.39 -9.06
N HIS A 91 9.69 -14.60 -8.36
CA HIS A 91 10.70 -15.05 -7.40
C HIS A 91 10.29 -14.80 -5.94
N ARG A 92 9.04 -14.39 -5.71
CA ARG A 92 8.55 -14.13 -4.34
C ARG A 92 7.69 -15.29 -3.84
N PRO A 93 7.75 -15.55 -2.51
CA PRO A 93 6.97 -16.64 -1.93
C PRO A 93 5.47 -16.32 -1.94
N GLY A 94 4.67 -17.37 -2.03
CA GLY A 94 3.22 -17.29 -1.87
C GLY A 94 2.48 -16.79 -3.10
N VAL A 95 1.32 -16.21 -2.85
CA VAL A 95 0.40 -15.67 -3.86
C VAL A 95 0.22 -14.18 -3.59
N VAL A 96 0.61 -13.34 -4.54
CA VAL A 96 0.51 -11.89 -4.43
C VAL A 96 -0.46 -11.36 -5.48
N GLY A 97 -1.67 -10.98 -5.07
CA GLY A 97 -2.64 -10.25 -5.88
C GLY A 97 -2.27 -8.76 -5.90
N VAL A 98 -2.21 -8.14 -7.08
CA VAL A 98 -1.87 -6.73 -7.24
C VAL A 98 -2.82 -6.07 -8.22
N VAL A 99 -3.34 -4.90 -7.84
CA VAL A 99 -4.13 -4.01 -8.70
C VAL A 99 -3.54 -2.61 -8.61
N LEU A 100 -3.13 -2.05 -9.75
CA LEU A 100 -2.68 -0.67 -9.92
C LEU A 100 -3.69 0.08 -10.79
N ARG A 101 -4.14 1.26 -10.34
CA ARG A 101 -4.99 2.15 -11.12
C ARG A 101 -4.35 3.55 -11.23
N ASP A 102 -4.33 4.11 -12.43
CA ASP A 102 -4.05 5.52 -12.68
C ASP A 102 -5.39 6.27 -12.79
N ARG A 103 -5.75 7.03 -11.76
CA ARG A 103 -7.02 7.77 -11.69
C ARG A 103 -7.12 8.87 -12.76
N SER A 104 -5.99 9.41 -13.22
CA SER A 104 -5.99 10.48 -14.22
C SER A 104 -6.33 9.99 -15.63
N THR A 105 -5.98 8.74 -15.96
CA THR A 105 -6.21 8.14 -17.28
C THR A 105 -7.29 7.07 -17.27
N GLY A 106 -7.69 6.62 -16.06
CA GLY A 106 -8.56 5.47 -15.86
C GLY A 106 -7.91 4.14 -16.25
N ALA A 107 -6.56 4.10 -16.41
CA ALA A 107 -5.85 2.85 -16.66
C ALA A 107 -5.89 1.95 -15.44
N VAL A 108 -6.11 0.66 -15.64
CA VAL A 108 -6.06 -0.37 -14.61
C VAL A 108 -5.16 -1.49 -15.09
N TRP A 109 -4.30 -1.98 -14.20
CA TRP A 109 -3.54 -3.20 -14.36
C TRP A 109 -3.79 -4.12 -13.18
N GLU A 110 -4.07 -5.37 -13.48
CA GLU A 110 -4.26 -6.45 -12.54
C GLU A 110 -3.32 -7.58 -12.90
N ASN A 111 -2.67 -8.18 -11.90
CA ASN A 111 -1.93 -9.39 -12.16
C ASN A 111 -2.86 -10.62 -12.11
N ARG A 112 -2.34 -11.79 -12.51
CA ARG A 112 -3.13 -13.03 -12.57
C ARG A 112 -3.73 -13.49 -11.23
N PHE A 113 -3.24 -12.98 -10.11
CA PHE A 113 -3.67 -13.34 -8.76
C PHE A 113 -4.58 -12.29 -8.11
N ALA A 114 -4.89 -11.20 -8.82
CA ALA A 114 -5.68 -10.11 -8.27
C ALA A 114 -7.11 -10.51 -7.82
N HIS A 115 -7.63 -11.61 -8.38
CA HIS A 115 -8.95 -12.15 -8.09
C HIS A 115 -8.95 -13.28 -7.05
N ILE A 116 -7.78 -13.68 -6.53
CA ILE A 116 -7.70 -14.72 -5.51
C ILE A 116 -8.08 -14.14 -4.15
N PRO A 117 -9.09 -14.69 -3.46
CA PRO A 117 -9.45 -14.23 -2.11
C PRO A 117 -8.34 -14.54 -1.12
N VAL A 118 -8.01 -13.55 -0.29
CA VAL A 118 -7.02 -13.63 0.79
C VAL A 118 -7.63 -12.99 2.03
N TYR A 119 -7.24 -13.39 3.23
CA TYR A 119 -7.65 -12.72 4.46
C TYR A 119 -7.31 -11.23 4.38
N MET A 120 -8.26 -10.38 4.74
CA MET A 120 -8.09 -8.93 4.70
C MET A 120 -7.14 -8.45 5.81
N ALA A 121 -7.09 -9.16 6.93
CA ALA A 121 -6.44 -8.69 8.14
C ALA A 121 -6.89 -7.24 8.44
N SER A 122 -6.01 -6.38 8.94
CA SER A 122 -6.36 -5.00 9.30
C SER A 122 -6.73 -4.08 8.12
N THR A 123 -6.66 -4.52 6.85
CA THR A 123 -7.22 -3.69 5.74
C THR A 123 -8.75 -3.60 5.82
N SER A 124 -9.43 -4.52 6.50
CA SER A 124 -10.87 -4.45 6.80
C SER A 124 -11.27 -3.20 7.60
N LYS A 125 -10.36 -2.66 8.41
CA LYS A 125 -10.56 -1.44 9.20
C LYS A 125 -10.80 -0.20 8.32
N LEU A 126 -10.20 -0.16 7.13
CA LEU A 126 -10.51 0.91 6.16
C LEU A 126 -11.99 0.81 5.71
N ALA A 127 -12.49 -0.39 5.43
CA ALA A 127 -13.88 -0.58 5.06
C ALA A 127 -14.84 -0.19 6.21
N MET A 128 -14.48 -0.55 7.46
CA MET A 128 -15.23 -0.13 8.64
C MET A 128 -15.29 1.39 8.76
N ALA A 129 -14.16 2.08 8.62
CA ALA A 129 -14.10 3.54 8.69
C ALA A 129 -14.95 4.20 7.59
N VAL A 130 -14.87 3.69 6.36
CA VAL A 130 -15.68 4.18 5.24
C VAL A 130 -17.18 4.01 5.53
N ALA A 131 -17.60 2.84 6.04
CA ALA A 131 -18.99 2.58 6.40
C ALA A 131 -19.48 3.54 7.48
N LEU A 132 -18.71 3.68 8.57
CA LEU A 132 -19.04 4.56 9.70
C LEU A 132 -19.17 6.02 9.27
N LEU A 133 -18.17 6.55 8.58
CA LEU A 133 -18.16 7.95 8.16
C LEU A 133 -19.29 8.25 7.17
N THR A 134 -19.51 7.38 6.19
CA THR A 134 -20.57 7.58 5.19
C THR A 134 -21.95 7.52 5.82
N GLN A 135 -22.19 6.56 6.70
CA GLN A 135 -23.50 6.39 7.35
C GLN A 135 -23.77 7.47 8.41
N ASN A 136 -22.71 7.97 9.07
CA ASN A 136 -22.81 9.13 9.96
C ASN A 136 -23.20 10.39 9.17
N GLN A 137 -22.58 10.63 8.02
CA GLN A 137 -22.95 11.78 7.17
C GLN A 137 -24.37 11.66 6.62
N ALA A 138 -24.83 10.45 6.33
CA ALA A 138 -26.18 10.19 5.89
C ALA A 138 -27.24 10.28 7.02
N GLY A 139 -26.81 10.52 8.26
CA GLY A 139 -27.70 10.58 9.43
C GLY A 139 -28.28 9.24 9.86
N VAL A 140 -27.76 8.12 9.35
CA VAL A 140 -28.19 6.76 9.72
C VAL A 140 -27.70 6.36 11.10
N ILE A 141 -26.48 6.81 11.45
CA ILE A 141 -25.88 6.67 12.77
C ILE A 141 -25.36 8.02 13.24
N HIS A 142 -25.03 8.10 14.53
CA HIS A 142 -24.33 9.25 15.12
C HIS A 142 -23.01 8.80 15.71
N LEU A 143 -21.87 9.34 15.20
CA LEU A 143 -20.54 9.16 15.77
C LEU A 143 -20.28 10.29 16.77
N SER A 144 -20.09 9.95 18.05
CA SER A 144 -19.62 10.90 19.06
C SER A 144 -18.15 11.28 18.81
N SER A 145 -17.67 12.32 19.49
CA SER A 145 -16.24 12.67 19.47
C SER A 145 -15.35 11.51 19.96
N GLY A 146 -15.84 10.74 20.95
CA GLY A 146 -15.16 9.52 21.41
C GLY A 146 -15.05 8.45 20.31
N ASP A 147 -16.14 8.22 19.55
CA ASP A 147 -16.10 7.28 18.42
C ASP A 147 -15.13 7.72 17.33
N MET A 148 -15.05 9.02 17.06
CA MET A 148 -14.08 9.57 16.10
C MET A 148 -12.63 9.37 16.55
N SER A 149 -12.35 9.49 17.86
CA SER A 149 -11.02 9.18 18.42
C SER A 149 -10.69 7.69 18.29
N VAL A 150 -11.62 6.80 18.61
CA VAL A 150 -11.48 5.35 18.44
C VAL A 150 -11.27 4.99 16.97
N LEU A 151 -12.02 5.61 16.04
CA LEU A 151 -11.86 5.42 14.60
C LEU A 151 -10.49 5.90 14.12
N HIS A 152 -9.99 7.00 14.64
CA HIS A 152 -8.66 7.51 14.33
C HIS A 152 -7.58 6.50 14.73
N GLU A 153 -7.58 6.03 15.98
CA GLU A 153 -6.60 5.05 16.49
C GLU A 153 -6.70 3.71 15.77
N MET A 154 -7.92 3.27 15.43
CA MET A 154 -8.13 2.08 14.60
C MET A 154 -7.39 2.17 13.26
N LEU A 155 -7.31 3.36 12.65
CA LEU A 155 -6.61 3.57 11.38
C LEU A 155 -5.13 3.89 11.60
N HIS A 156 -4.80 4.79 12.53
CA HIS A 156 -3.46 5.35 12.74
C HIS A 156 -2.45 4.31 13.21
N VAL A 157 -2.77 3.58 14.29
CA VAL A 157 -1.92 2.51 14.85
C VAL A 157 -2.44 1.11 14.53
N SER A 158 -3.48 1.01 13.72
CA SER A 158 -4.12 -0.29 13.41
C SER A 158 -4.65 -1.05 14.64
N SER A 159 -5.16 -0.33 15.64
CA SER A 159 -5.64 -0.89 16.91
C SER A 159 -6.78 -1.91 16.69
N ASP A 160 -6.56 -3.15 17.15
CA ASP A 160 -7.58 -4.21 17.11
C ASP A 160 -8.67 -3.97 18.15
N THR A 161 -8.30 -3.49 19.35
CA THR A 161 -9.25 -3.15 20.42
C THR A 161 -10.24 -2.07 19.98
N ASP A 162 -9.77 -1.07 19.22
CA ASP A 162 -10.61 -0.02 18.71
C ASP A 162 -11.51 -0.51 17.58
N ALA A 163 -11.01 -1.43 16.75
CA ALA A 163 -11.83 -2.10 15.74
C ALA A 163 -12.94 -2.92 16.39
N ASP A 164 -12.64 -3.70 17.42
CA ASP A 164 -13.63 -4.46 18.19
C ASP A 164 -14.68 -3.54 18.81
N THR A 165 -14.23 -2.43 19.43
CA THR A 165 -15.11 -1.44 20.04
C THR A 165 -16.14 -0.93 19.05
N LEU A 166 -15.72 -0.52 17.85
CA LEU A 166 -16.63 -0.02 16.82
C LEU A 166 -17.47 -1.14 16.19
N TRP A 167 -16.88 -2.32 15.97
CA TRP A 167 -17.60 -3.47 15.40
C TRP A 167 -18.77 -3.90 16.28
N PHE A 168 -18.53 -4.06 17.56
CA PHE A 168 -19.58 -4.51 18.49
C PHE A 168 -20.57 -3.39 18.82
N LYS A 169 -20.14 -2.12 18.84
CA LYS A 169 -21.03 -1.00 19.08
C LYS A 169 -22.11 -0.86 18.00
N PHE A 170 -21.73 -0.93 16.72
CA PHE A 170 -22.66 -0.73 15.61
C PHE A 170 -23.28 -2.04 15.10
N GLY A 171 -22.68 -3.18 15.47
CA GLY A 171 -23.15 -4.50 15.11
C GLY A 171 -22.71 -4.96 13.72
N ALA A 172 -22.47 -6.26 13.59
CA ALA A 172 -21.94 -6.85 12.37
C ALA A 172 -22.83 -6.62 11.14
N SER A 173 -24.15 -6.68 11.28
CA SER A 173 -25.11 -6.48 10.18
C SER A 173 -25.05 -5.08 9.57
N PHE A 174 -24.69 -4.06 10.37
CA PHE A 174 -24.46 -2.71 9.88
C PHE A 174 -23.37 -2.67 8.82
N TYR A 175 -22.23 -3.30 9.10
CA TYR A 175 -21.07 -3.32 8.20
C TYR A 175 -21.32 -4.23 6.99
N THR A 176 -21.79 -5.47 7.23
CA THR A 176 -21.98 -6.47 6.17
C THR A 176 -23.03 -6.03 5.14
N GLY A 177 -24.05 -5.31 5.57
CA GLY A 177 -25.06 -4.72 4.68
C GLY A 177 -24.55 -3.55 3.84
N PHE A 178 -23.46 -2.89 4.27
CA PHE A 178 -22.91 -1.72 3.58
C PHE A 178 -21.70 -2.05 2.71
N PHE A 179 -20.86 -3.00 3.07
CA PHE A 179 -19.61 -3.32 2.38
C PHE A 179 -19.73 -3.55 0.86
N PRO A 180 -20.77 -4.23 0.34
CA PRO A 180 -20.93 -4.35 -1.10
C PRO A 180 -21.05 -3.01 -1.84
N ARG A 181 -21.61 -1.99 -1.18
CA ARG A 181 -21.81 -0.65 -1.77
C ARG A 181 -20.51 0.14 -1.91
N ILE A 182 -19.48 -0.21 -1.16
CA ILE A 182 -18.18 0.44 -1.15
C ILE A 182 -17.08 -0.40 -1.83
N GLY A 183 -17.47 -1.34 -2.67
CA GLY A 183 -16.56 -2.11 -3.51
C GLY A 183 -16.20 -3.50 -3.01
N LEU A 184 -16.62 -3.88 -1.80
CA LEU A 184 -16.34 -5.21 -1.22
C LEU A 184 -17.46 -6.21 -1.59
N ALA A 185 -17.78 -6.33 -2.87
CA ALA A 185 -18.88 -7.16 -3.34
C ALA A 185 -18.60 -8.67 -3.25
N SER A 186 -17.31 -9.06 -3.24
CA SER A 186 -16.88 -10.46 -3.15
C SER A 186 -16.38 -10.83 -1.75
N ALA A 187 -16.50 -9.92 -0.76
CA ALA A 187 -16.05 -10.19 0.60
C ALA A 187 -16.87 -11.31 1.25
N GLN A 188 -16.18 -12.22 1.92
CA GLN A 188 -16.74 -13.35 2.63
C GLN A 188 -16.22 -13.38 4.06
N TYR A 189 -16.95 -14.06 4.94
CA TYR A 189 -16.55 -14.27 6.33
C TYR A 189 -16.22 -15.74 6.55
N VAL A 190 -15.04 -15.97 7.10
CA VAL A 190 -14.56 -17.32 7.39
C VAL A 190 -14.82 -17.65 8.85
N SER A 191 -15.20 -18.89 9.14
CA SER A 191 -15.34 -19.36 10.51
C SER A 191 -13.98 -19.66 11.10
N ALA A 192 -13.73 -19.17 12.33
CA ALA A 192 -12.54 -19.47 13.09
C ALA A 192 -12.93 -20.02 14.48
N PRO A 193 -12.08 -20.83 15.13
CA PRO A 193 -12.35 -21.37 16.46
C PRO A 193 -12.60 -20.26 17.50
N GLY A 194 -13.77 -20.28 18.14
CA GLY A 194 -14.15 -19.30 19.15
C GLY A 194 -14.65 -17.96 18.58
N ILE A 195 -14.77 -17.81 17.28
CA ILE A 195 -15.25 -16.61 16.60
C ILE A 195 -16.55 -16.93 15.87
N THR A 196 -17.61 -16.19 16.20
CA THR A 196 -18.89 -16.30 15.49
C THR A 196 -18.91 -15.33 14.31
N PRO A 197 -19.02 -15.82 13.06
CA PRO A 197 -19.17 -14.94 11.90
C PRO A 197 -20.51 -14.20 11.93
N PRO A 198 -20.58 -13.00 11.33
CA PRO A 198 -19.48 -12.26 10.70
C PRO A 198 -18.64 -11.49 11.71
N TYR A 199 -17.31 -11.49 11.51
CA TYR A 199 -16.36 -10.73 12.32
C TYR A 199 -15.31 -10.07 11.41
N TRP A 200 -14.92 -8.83 11.70
CA TRP A 200 -14.06 -8.03 10.83
C TRP A 200 -12.67 -8.66 10.60
N GLY A 201 -12.15 -9.35 11.62
CA GLY A 201 -10.83 -10.01 11.54
C GLY A 201 -10.82 -11.27 10.66
N GLU A 202 -11.99 -11.87 10.42
CA GLU A 202 -12.16 -13.13 9.68
C GLU A 202 -12.75 -12.90 8.28
N MET A 203 -12.45 -11.74 7.68
CA MET A 203 -12.88 -11.42 6.32
C MET A 203 -11.84 -11.83 5.28
N ILE A 204 -12.32 -12.37 4.17
CA ILE A 204 -11.52 -12.61 2.97
C ILE A 204 -12.11 -11.83 1.78
N CYS A 205 -11.25 -11.31 0.92
CA CYS A 205 -11.63 -10.71 -0.36
C CYS A 205 -10.47 -10.77 -1.36
N PRO A 206 -10.69 -10.55 -2.66
CA PRO A 206 -9.62 -10.38 -3.64
C PRO A 206 -9.03 -8.95 -3.61
N ALA A 207 -7.83 -8.76 -4.15
CA ALA A 207 -7.21 -7.44 -4.27
C ALA A 207 -8.04 -6.46 -5.12
N THR A 208 -8.84 -6.96 -6.04
CA THR A 208 -9.80 -6.17 -6.83
C THR A 208 -10.85 -5.49 -5.96
N ASP A 209 -11.31 -6.11 -4.88
CA ASP A 209 -12.25 -5.51 -3.95
C ASP A 209 -11.58 -4.39 -3.14
N LEU A 210 -10.36 -4.59 -2.64
CA LEU A 210 -9.60 -3.52 -1.98
C LEU A 210 -9.30 -2.35 -2.93
N SER A 211 -9.04 -2.64 -4.21
CA SER A 211 -8.87 -1.59 -5.23
C SER A 211 -10.15 -0.79 -5.43
N ARG A 212 -11.31 -1.42 -5.43
CA ARG A 212 -12.61 -0.71 -5.51
C ARG A 212 -12.87 0.11 -4.24
N LEU A 213 -12.54 -0.43 -3.07
CA LEU A 213 -12.68 0.28 -1.79
C LEU A 213 -11.87 1.59 -1.78
N ILE A 214 -10.59 1.54 -2.13
CA ILE A 214 -9.78 2.77 -2.14
C ILE A 214 -10.19 3.72 -3.28
N THR A 215 -10.72 3.20 -4.39
CA THR A 215 -11.30 4.02 -5.46
C THR A 215 -12.54 4.74 -4.94
N TYR A 216 -13.44 4.04 -4.23
CA TYR A 216 -14.61 4.66 -3.61
C TYR A 216 -14.22 5.80 -2.65
N VAL A 217 -13.18 5.59 -1.82
CA VAL A 217 -12.67 6.63 -0.91
C VAL A 217 -12.26 7.89 -1.70
N LEU A 218 -11.53 7.73 -2.80
CA LEU A 218 -10.91 8.85 -3.50
C LEU A 218 -11.80 9.50 -4.56
N ASP A 219 -12.75 8.77 -5.14
CA ASP A 219 -13.57 9.24 -6.26
C ASP A 219 -15.02 9.53 -5.84
N ASP A 220 -15.61 8.72 -4.95
CA ASP A 220 -17.05 8.73 -4.67
C ASP A 220 -17.42 9.34 -3.32
N MET A 221 -16.50 9.35 -2.32
CA MET A 221 -16.78 9.95 -1.02
C MET A 221 -16.84 11.47 -1.10
N PRO A 222 -17.73 12.11 -0.30
CA PRO A 222 -17.75 13.55 -0.12
C PRO A 222 -16.38 14.12 0.26
N ALA A 223 -16.06 15.32 -0.26
CA ALA A 223 -14.71 15.92 -0.14
C ALA A 223 -14.18 16.00 1.30
N SER A 224 -15.05 16.30 2.28
CA SER A 224 -14.68 16.39 3.70
C SER A 224 -14.26 15.03 4.27
N LEU A 225 -15.03 13.96 3.99
CA LEU A 225 -14.73 12.61 4.46
C LEU A 225 -13.50 12.03 3.76
N ARG A 226 -13.40 12.25 2.45
CA ARG A 226 -12.20 11.92 1.67
C ARG A 226 -10.97 12.60 2.24
N GLY A 227 -11.05 13.92 2.51
CA GLY A 227 -9.96 14.68 3.11
C GLY A 227 -9.51 14.12 4.46
N TYR A 228 -10.45 13.76 5.32
CA TYR A 228 -10.15 13.12 6.60
C TYR A 228 -9.41 11.78 6.40
N LEU A 229 -9.91 10.89 5.54
CA LEU A 229 -9.27 9.59 5.30
C LEU A 229 -7.90 9.74 4.64
N VAL A 230 -7.77 10.63 3.65
CA VAL A 230 -6.48 10.91 3.01
C VAL A 230 -5.47 11.40 4.04
N ALA A 231 -5.84 12.35 4.89
CA ALA A 231 -4.97 12.85 5.95
C ALA A 231 -4.56 11.74 6.93
N THR A 232 -5.52 10.94 7.42
CA THR A 232 -5.25 9.85 8.37
C THR A 232 -4.33 8.79 7.76
N LEU A 233 -4.61 8.34 6.53
CA LEU A 233 -3.82 7.31 5.84
C LEU A 233 -2.41 7.79 5.48
N SER A 234 -2.21 9.09 5.25
CA SER A 234 -0.88 9.67 5.01
C SER A 234 -0.06 9.88 6.29
N HIS A 235 -0.65 9.67 7.46
CA HIS A 235 -0.01 9.86 8.77
C HIS A 235 -0.17 8.64 9.67
N VAL A 236 -0.24 7.44 9.09
CA VAL A 236 -0.21 6.19 9.88
C VAL A 236 1.09 6.07 10.66
N ALA A 237 1.07 5.33 11.77
CA ALA A 237 2.24 5.11 12.61
C ALA A 237 3.38 4.43 11.83
N THR A 238 4.61 4.66 12.26
CA THR A 238 5.82 4.25 11.50
C THR A 238 5.96 2.75 11.31
N ASP A 239 5.40 1.94 12.19
CA ASP A 239 5.34 0.48 12.06
C ASP A 239 4.44 0.01 10.90
N GLN A 240 3.65 0.91 10.33
CA GLN A 240 2.81 0.69 9.15
C GLN A 240 3.39 1.33 7.87
N HIS A 241 4.65 1.75 7.89
CA HIS A 241 5.34 2.30 6.73
C HIS A 241 5.92 1.19 5.84
N PHE A 242 5.06 0.31 5.34
CA PHE A 242 5.42 -0.70 4.33
C PHE A 242 4.39 -0.70 3.18
N GLY A 243 4.45 -1.67 2.28
CA GLY A 243 3.50 -1.78 1.18
C GLY A 243 3.47 -0.55 0.28
N VAL A 244 2.33 0.14 0.20
CA VAL A 244 2.19 1.37 -0.64
C VAL A 244 3.20 2.44 -0.23
N TRP A 245 3.62 2.48 1.04
CA TRP A 245 4.64 3.41 1.54
C TRP A 245 5.99 3.28 0.84
N GLY A 246 6.28 2.11 0.25
CA GLY A 246 7.45 1.89 -0.61
C GLY A 246 7.52 2.79 -1.85
N ALA A 247 6.45 3.52 -2.17
CA ALA A 247 6.47 4.57 -3.20
C ALA A 247 7.44 5.72 -2.87
N GLY A 248 7.84 5.85 -1.61
CA GLY A 248 8.72 6.90 -1.12
C GLY A 248 7.99 8.20 -0.79
N SER A 249 8.51 8.98 0.16
CA SER A 249 7.89 10.21 0.68
C SER A 249 7.60 11.26 -0.38
N ALA A 250 8.43 11.35 -1.42
CA ALA A 250 8.24 12.27 -2.55
C ALA A 250 6.95 12.00 -3.35
N ASN A 251 6.37 10.80 -3.23
CA ASN A 251 5.09 10.43 -3.84
C ASN A 251 3.90 10.59 -2.89
N HIS A 252 4.09 11.17 -1.70
CA HIS A 252 3.04 11.41 -0.72
C HIS A 252 2.11 10.21 -0.54
N PRO A 253 2.66 9.03 -0.16
CA PRO A 253 1.85 7.82 0.00
C PRO A 253 0.90 7.94 1.20
N GLY A 254 -0.19 7.19 1.11
CA GLY A 254 -1.07 6.92 2.24
C GLY A 254 -1.63 5.52 2.10
N ASN A 255 -1.71 4.78 3.22
CA ASN A 255 -2.10 3.38 3.19
C ASN A 255 -2.88 2.94 4.42
N LYS A 256 -3.56 1.81 4.29
CA LYS A 256 -3.93 0.91 5.38
C LYS A 256 -3.32 -0.44 5.10
N ASP A 257 -2.49 -0.86 6.01
CA ASP A 257 -1.87 -2.17 5.95
C ASP A 257 -2.63 -3.20 6.78
N GLY A 258 -2.37 -4.46 6.51
CA GLY A 258 -2.92 -5.57 7.25
C GLY A 258 -1.96 -6.74 7.28
N TRP A 259 -1.81 -7.35 8.45
CA TRP A 259 -1.03 -8.57 8.61
C TRP A 259 -1.66 -9.48 9.66
N SER A 260 -1.55 -10.77 9.44
CA SER A 260 -1.99 -11.80 10.38
C SER A 260 -1.25 -13.11 10.10
N VAL A 261 -1.37 -14.04 11.04
CA VAL A 261 -0.90 -15.41 10.84
C VAL A 261 -2.13 -16.30 10.72
N GLU A 262 -2.41 -16.71 9.49
CA GLU A 262 -3.48 -17.61 9.16
C GLU A 262 -2.93 -18.97 8.72
N LYS A 263 -3.76 -20.00 8.70
CA LYS A 263 -3.33 -21.25 8.06
C LYS A 263 -3.41 -21.08 6.54
N PRO A 264 -2.32 -21.36 5.78
CA PRO A 264 -1.08 -22.03 6.23
C PRO A 264 0.08 -21.09 6.61
N GLY A 265 -0.09 -19.77 6.77
CA GLY A 265 1.02 -18.89 7.13
C GLY A 265 0.69 -17.40 7.16
N TRP A 266 1.71 -16.55 6.98
CA TRP A 266 1.56 -15.11 7.04
C TRP A 266 0.72 -14.55 5.89
N ILE A 267 -0.11 -13.58 6.23
CA ILE A 267 -0.83 -12.69 5.32
C ILE A 267 -0.24 -11.30 5.49
N ILE A 268 0.10 -10.63 4.38
CA ILE A 268 0.62 -9.26 4.38
C ILE A 268 -0.05 -8.48 3.26
N ASN A 269 -0.86 -7.51 3.60
CA ASN A 269 -1.63 -6.71 2.66
C ASN A 269 -1.31 -5.23 2.80
N SER A 270 -1.53 -4.48 1.72
CA SER A 270 -1.45 -3.02 1.73
C SER A 270 -2.40 -2.45 0.69
N VAL A 271 -3.19 -1.45 1.06
CA VAL A 271 -4.09 -0.73 0.16
C VAL A 271 -3.97 0.76 0.40
N GLY A 272 -3.88 1.55 -0.67
CA GLY A 272 -3.74 2.98 -0.54
C GLY A 272 -3.50 3.70 -1.85
N PHE A 273 -2.83 4.83 -1.75
CA PHE A 273 -2.58 5.73 -2.86
C PHE A 273 -1.15 6.29 -2.84
N ALA A 274 -0.71 6.76 -4.02
CA ALA A 274 0.56 7.48 -4.17
C ALA A 274 0.50 8.44 -5.37
N GLY A 275 1.46 9.34 -5.42
CA GLY A 275 1.59 10.36 -6.46
C GLY A 275 0.76 11.61 -6.20
N PRO A 276 1.00 12.70 -6.98
CA PRO A 276 0.35 13.98 -6.79
C PRO A 276 -1.17 13.87 -6.88
N GLY A 277 -1.88 14.45 -5.92
CA GLY A 277 -3.34 14.39 -5.86
C GLY A 277 -3.88 12.96 -5.75
N GLN A 278 -3.14 12.05 -5.11
CA GLN A 278 -3.47 10.63 -4.99
C GLN A 278 -3.75 9.99 -6.37
N ARG A 279 -2.89 10.30 -7.36
CA ARG A 279 -3.08 9.89 -8.76
C ARG A 279 -3.21 8.39 -8.93
N TYR A 280 -2.38 7.63 -8.21
CA TYR A 280 -2.37 6.18 -8.32
C TYR A 280 -3.00 5.54 -7.09
N THR A 281 -3.86 4.53 -7.29
CA THR A 281 -4.23 3.59 -6.24
C THR A 281 -3.51 2.27 -6.44
N LEU A 282 -3.13 1.64 -5.33
CA LEU A 282 -2.47 0.35 -5.31
C LEU A 282 -3.09 -0.51 -4.23
N ALA A 283 -3.54 -1.70 -4.61
CA ALA A 283 -4.03 -2.73 -3.70
C ALA A 283 -3.19 -3.99 -3.87
N MET A 284 -2.67 -4.51 -2.77
CA MET A 284 -1.83 -5.70 -2.74
C MET A 284 -2.31 -6.64 -1.63
N MET A 285 -2.54 -7.88 -1.98
CA MET A 285 -2.90 -8.95 -1.04
C MET A 285 -1.95 -10.12 -1.21
N ASN A 286 -1.22 -10.45 -0.17
CA ASN A 286 -0.15 -11.44 -0.19
C ASN A 286 -0.40 -12.53 0.84
N SER A 287 -0.72 -13.74 0.39
CA SER A 287 -0.67 -14.95 1.21
C SER A 287 0.63 -15.69 0.97
N LEU A 288 1.47 -15.80 1.99
CA LEU A 288 2.76 -16.47 1.88
C LEU A 288 2.64 -18.01 1.83
N ASN A 289 1.45 -18.58 2.10
CA ASN A 289 1.17 -20.01 2.03
C ASN A 289 2.19 -20.89 2.79
N GLY A 290 2.66 -20.42 3.94
CA GLY A 290 3.66 -21.12 4.74
C GLY A 290 5.12 -20.90 4.30
N HIS A 291 5.36 -20.11 3.25
CA HIS A 291 6.69 -19.85 2.72
C HIS A 291 7.20 -18.46 3.15
N GLY A 292 8.06 -18.41 4.13
CA GLY A 292 8.62 -17.16 4.67
C GLY A 292 7.83 -16.62 5.87
N GLY A 293 8.23 -15.45 6.35
CA GLY A 293 7.69 -14.79 7.52
C GLY A 293 7.21 -13.37 7.23
N TYR A 294 6.90 -12.64 8.30
CA TYR A 294 6.45 -11.24 8.25
C TYR A 294 7.32 -10.37 7.33
N HIS A 295 8.65 -10.39 7.53
CA HIS A 295 9.57 -9.58 6.74
C HIS A 295 9.58 -9.96 5.25
N ALA A 296 9.52 -11.24 4.91
CA ALA A 296 9.44 -11.66 3.51
C ALA A 296 8.20 -11.11 2.82
N GLY A 297 7.08 -11.02 3.54
CA GLY A 297 5.83 -10.45 3.04
C GLY A 297 5.87 -8.94 2.92
N THR A 298 6.31 -8.22 3.96
CA THR A 298 6.41 -6.75 3.96
C THR A 298 7.40 -6.27 2.91
N ASP A 299 8.57 -6.92 2.77
CA ASP A 299 9.55 -6.63 1.72
C ASP A 299 8.94 -6.81 0.32
N THR A 300 8.13 -7.87 0.14
CA THR A 300 7.50 -8.14 -1.15
C THR A 300 6.58 -7.01 -1.59
N VAL A 301 5.62 -6.62 -0.75
CA VAL A 301 4.65 -5.58 -1.11
C VAL A 301 5.30 -4.18 -1.16
N THR A 302 6.32 -3.91 -0.34
CA THR A 302 7.06 -2.65 -0.36
C THR A 302 7.87 -2.51 -1.64
N GLN A 303 8.55 -3.58 -2.06
CA GLN A 303 9.35 -3.56 -3.29
C GLN A 303 8.49 -3.42 -4.55
N VAL A 304 7.26 -3.97 -4.57
CA VAL A 304 6.31 -3.72 -5.66
C VAL A 304 6.05 -2.22 -5.81
N SER A 305 5.77 -1.52 -4.71
CA SER A 305 5.57 -0.07 -4.72
C SER A 305 6.82 0.68 -5.15
N ALA A 306 7.98 0.30 -4.63
CA ALA A 306 9.26 0.92 -4.96
C ALA A 306 9.57 0.80 -6.47
N ILE A 307 9.29 -0.35 -7.09
CA ILE A 307 9.46 -0.53 -8.53
C ILE A 307 8.50 0.38 -9.32
N LEU A 308 7.21 0.40 -8.93
CA LEU A 308 6.20 1.17 -9.65
C LEU A 308 6.44 2.67 -9.61
N PHE A 309 6.94 3.20 -8.50
CA PHE A 309 6.99 4.65 -8.26
C PHE A 309 8.40 5.26 -8.29
N ARG A 310 9.48 4.47 -8.44
CA ARG A 310 10.83 5.03 -8.51
C ARG A 310 10.98 6.02 -9.68
N GLY A 311 11.66 7.13 -9.41
CA GLY A 311 11.92 8.18 -10.41
C GLY A 311 10.68 8.99 -10.80
N HIS A 312 9.54 8.85 -10.14
CA HIS A 312 8.43 9.79 -10.19
C HIS A 312 8.74 10.98 -9.26
N GLN A 313 9.74 11.75 -9.62
CA GLN A 313 9.82 13.12 -9.11
C GLN A 313 8.82 13.92 -9.93
N VAL A 314 7.83 14.46 -9.24
CA VAL A 314 6.88 15.41 -9.81
C VAL A 314 7.67 16.62 -10.23
N GLN A 315 7.79 16.86 -11.55
CA GLN A 315 8.01 18.23 -12.01
C GLN A 315 6.80 19.04 -11.53
N ALA A 316 7.05 19.97 -10.61
CA ALA A 316 6.06 20.99 -10.30
C ALA A 316 5.59 21.61 -11.61
N PRO A 317 4.30 21.91 -11.79
CA PRO A 317 3.83 22.60 -12.98
C PRO A 317 4.63 23.90 -13.09
N THR A 318 5.34 24.06 -14.20
CA THR A 318 6.00 25.32 -14.54
C THR A 318 4.86 26.32 -14.74
N ILE A 319 4.61 27.15 -13.75
CA ILE A 319 3.73 28.30 -13.92
C ILE A 319 4.50 29.21 -14.85
N SER A 320 4.18 29.16 -16.16
CA SER A 320 4.60 30.21 -17.10
C SER A 320 3.94 31.48 -16.62
N ALA A 321 4.71 32.32 -15.95
CA ALA A 321 4.35 33.72 -15.81
C ALA A 321 4.41 34.33 -17.22
N THR A 322 3.25 34.52 -17.82
CA THR A 322 3.11 35.38 -19.01
C THR A 322 3.17 36.82 -18.53
N PRO A 323 3.95 37.68 -19.21
CA PRO A 323 4.19 39.06 -18.83
C PRO A 323 2.94 39.93 -18.86
#